data_187a1686bab3c294c7b06b85be944f6c
#
_entry.id   187a1686bab3c294c7b06b85be944f6c
#
_cell.length_a   1.000
_cell.length_b   1.000
_cell.length_c   1.000
_cell.angle_alpha   90.00
_cell.angle_beta   90.00
_cell.angle_gamma   90.00
#
_symmetry.space_group_name_H-M   'P 1'
#
loop_
_entity.id
_entity.type
_entity.pdbx_description
1 polymer ?
#
loop_
_entity_poly.entity_id
_entity_poly.type
_entity_poly.pdbx_seq_one_letter_code
_entity_poly.pdbx_strand_id
1 'polypeptide(L)'
;ENAEVAKIAEEFHVSLGRADWILTAANKTGLPTDEVARMSLDELLKFQEVSGISSVSVSKFISLEEAKKIALKDAKLDELTQKIVFTREELSRNQGKPCYLLEFYTGTNQYFYQIDAKSGSIIYAGKFITLSEAKKIALDDAGCKDKVSFTEETLVSGGIKTPYYQLVFADAKTQWTYRIDAVLGIVLEKKQKETVTTEIDTADFISLEEAKKIALKDAGLDEATQKIVFTREELNRNSGKPCYILEFY
;
A
#
# COMPACT_ATOMS: atom_id res chain seq x y z
N GLU A 1 24.09 11.95 -8.48
CA GLU A 1 23.70 10.55 -8.84
C GLU A 1 24.58 10.10 -9.99
N ASN A 2 25.22 8.95 -9.83
CA ASN A 2 26.09 8.40 -10.86
C ASN A 2 25.21 7.82 -11.98
N ALA A 3 25.27 8.43 -13.18
CA ALA A 3 24.46 8.02 -14.34
C ALA A 3 24.69 6.55 -14.74
N GLU A 4 25.87 6.02 -14.46
CA GLU A 4 26.25 4.64 -14.74
C GLU A 4 25.56 3.66 -13.78
N VAL A 5 25.41 4.01 -12.51
CA VAL A 5 24.63 3.25 -11.53
C VAL A 5 23.15 3.20 -11.91
N ALA A 6 22.58 4.31 -12.37
CA ALA A 6 21.19 4.34 -12.82
C ALA A 6 20.96 3.44 -14.03
N LYS A 7 21.89 3.42 -14.98
CA LYS A 7 21.85 2.55 -16.17
C LYS A 7 21.88 1.06 -15.78
N ILE A 8 22.77 0.68 -14.87
CA ILE A 8 22.87 -0.71 -14.35
C ILE A 8 21.61 -1.10 -13.60
N ALA A 9 21.03 -0.20 -12.80
CA ALA A 9 19.80 -0.46 -12.07
C ALA A 9 18.63 -0.76 -13.01
N GLU A 10 18.52 -0.03 -14.11
CA GLU A 10 17.49 -0.23 -15.14
C GLU A 10 17.73 -1.51 -15.95
N GLU A 11 18.95 -1.75 -16.42
CA GLU A 11 19.32 -2.90 -17.25
C GLU A 11 19.11 -4.24 -16.54
N PHE A 12 19.45 -4.32 -15.25
CA PHE A 12 19.36 -5.56 -14.45
C PHE A 12 18.15 -5.60 -13.53
N HIS A 13 17.25 -4.61 -13.58
CA HIS A 13 16.06 -4.51 -12.72
C HIS A 13 16.38 -4.63 -11.23
N VAL A 14 17.44 -3.99 -10.78
CA VAL A 14 17.91 -3.99 -9.39
C VAL A 14 17.80 -2.62 -8.73
N SER A 15 17.86 -2.59 -7.40
CA SER A 15 17.90 -1.31 -6.68
C SER A 15 19.18 -0.52 -6.98
N LEU A 16 19.14 0.81 -6.87
CA LEU A 16 20.31 1.68 -7.03
C LEU A 16 21.49 1.26 -6.14
N GLY A 17 21.21 0.82 -4.91
CA GLY A 17 22.23 0.31 -4.00
C GLY A 17 22.90 -0.97 -4.50
N ARG A 18 22.15 -1.90 -5.09
CA ARG A 18 22.72 -3.10 -5.71
C ARG A 18 23.49 -2.76 -7.00
N ALA A 19 22.98 -1.85 -7.80
CA ALA A 19 23.65 -1.37 -9.00
C ALA A 19 25.02 -0.72 -8.70
N ASP A 20 25.12 0.07 -7.63
CA ASP A 20 26.37 0.65 -7.16
C ASP A 20 27.39 -0.42 -6.74
N TRP A 21 26.94 -1.49 -6.10
CA TRP A 21 27.80 -2.62 -5.77
C TRP A 21 28.25 -3.43 -6.98
N ILE A 22 27.37 -3.63 -7.96
CA ILE A 22 27.72 -4.29 -9.22
C ILE A 22 28.80 -3.45 -9.95
N LEU A 23 28.61 -2.15 -10.07
CA LEU A 23 29.59 -1.28 -10.70
C LEU A 23 30.93 -1.27 -9.96
N THR A 24 30.88 -1.19 -8.65
CA THR A 24 32.08 -1.23 -7.80
C THR A 24 32.85 -2.56 -7.95
N ALA A 25 32.15 -3.67 -7.94
CA ALA A 25 32.76 -5.00 -8.09
C ALA A 25 33.30 -5.20 -9.51
N ALA A 26 32.59 -4.78 -10.57
CA ALA A 26 33.04 -4.86 -11.94
C ALA A 26 34.33 -4.04 -12.17
N ASN A 27 34.37 -2.81 -11.67
CA ASN A 27 35.55 -1.94 -11.75
C ASN A 27 36.77 -2.50 -11.00
N LYS A 28 36.55 -3.25 -9.91
CA LYS A 28 37.64 -3.85 -9.12
C LYS A 28 38.16 -5.16 -9.71
N THR A 29 37.27 -5.97 -10.26
CA THR A 29 37.61 -7.31 -10.75
C THR A 29 37.98 -7.34 -12.23
N GLY A 30 37.55 -6.31 -12.98
CA GLY A 30 37.62 -6.30 -14.45
C GLY A 30 36.63 -7.27 -15.11
N LEU A 31 35.71 -7.85 -14.35
CA LEU A 31 34.66 -8.71 -14.88
C LEU A 31 33.55 -7.90 -15.55
N PRO A 32 32.90 -8.46 -16.58
CA PRO A 32 31.72 -7.84 -17.19
C PRO A 32 30.60 -7.59 -16.20
N THR A 33 29.88 -6.50 -16.32
CA THR A 33 28.78 -6.12 -15.42
C THR A 33 27.65 -7.15 -15.33
N ASP A 34 27.37 -7.87 -16.42
CA ASP A 34 26.37 -8.94 -16.47
C ASP A 34 26.78 -10.19 -15.69
N GLU A 35 28.06 -10.48 -15.63
CA GLU A 35 28.60 -11.57 -14.82
C GLU A 35 28.53 -11.21 -13.33
N VAL A 36 28.91 -9.99 -12.98
CA VAL A 36 28.85 -9.47 -11.59
C VAL A 36 27.42 -9.32 -11.13
N ALA A 37 26.48 -8.96 -11.99
CA ALA A 37 25.06 -8.83 -11.66
C ALA A 37 24.41 -10.15 -11.26
N ARG A 38 24.95 -11.29 -11.73
CA ARG A 38 24.50 -12.65 -11.36
C ARG A 38 25.06 -13.14 -10.02
N MET A 39 26.04 -12.44 -9.47
CA MET A 39 26.64 -12.82 -8.17
C MET A 39 25.65 -12.59 -7.05
N SER A 40 25.73 -13.46 -6.04
CA SER A 40 24.99 -13.28 -4.79
C SER A 40 25.52 -12.04 -4.05
N LEU A 41 24.72 -11.53 -3.12
CA LEU A 41 25.12 -10.39 -2.29
C LEU A 41 26.39 -10.68 -1.50
N ASP A 42 26.54 -11.91 -0.99
CA ASP A 42 27.72 -12.34 -0.23
C ASP A 42 28.97 -12.39 -1.09
N GLU A 43 28.86 -12.75 -2.36
CA GLU A 43 29.97 -12.71 -3.32
C GLU A 43 30.37 -11.26 -3.64
N LEU A 44 29.40 -10.38 -3.89
CA LEU A 44 29.65 -8.96 -4.12
C LEU A 44 30.30 -8.27 -2.91
N LEU A 45 29.97 -8.67 -1.69
CA LEU A 45 30.56 -8.15 -0.46
C LEU A 45 32.02 -8.56 -0.30
N LYS A 46 32.43 -9.77 -0.74
CA LYS A 46 33.84 -10.22 -0.71
C LYS A 46 34.76 -9.30 -1.52
N PHE A 47 34.27 -8.71 -2.61
CA PHE A 47 35.06 -7.78 -3.41
C PHE A 47 35.27 -6.41 -2.77
N GLN A 48 34.49 -6.06 -1.74
CA GLN A 48 34.76 -4.86 -0.94
C GLN A 48 35.91 -5.05 0.06
N GLU A 49 36.19 -6.26 0.50
CA GLU A 49 37.24 -6.55 1.51
C GLU A 49 38.68 -6.51 0.98
N VAL A 50 38.91 -6.63 -0.34
CA VAL A 50 40.26 -6.77 -0.94
C VAL A 50 40.95 -5.43 -1.23
N SER A 51 40.32 -4.29 -1.04
CA SER A 51 40.96 -2.99 -1.29
C SER A 51 41.33 -2.30 0.01
N GLY A 52 42.59 -2.35 0.40
CA GLY A 52 43.19 -1.70 1.56
C GLY A 52 42.86 -0.21 1.70
N ILE A 53 41.67 0.12 2.11
CA ILE A 53 41.31 1.36 2.74
C ILE A 53 41.30 1.07 4.23
N SER A 54 42.20 1.72 4.94
CA SER A 54 42.39 1.74 6.38
C SER A 54 41.08 1.53 7.14
N SER A 55 41.03 0.47 7.92
CA SER A 55 40.16 0.21 9.09
C SER A 55 39.07 1.27 9.42
N VAL A 56 38.08 1.43 8.58
CA VAL A 56 36.71 1.60 9.07
C VAL A 56 36.25 0.18 9.38
N SER A 57 36.07 -0.14 10.63
CA SER A 57 35.62 -1.45 11.10
C SER A 57 34.43 -1.87 10.22
N VAL A 58 34.67 -2.85 9.34
CA VAL A 58 33.63 -3.53 8.58
C VAL A 58 32.77 -4.20 9.65
N SER A 59 31.70 -3.54 10.02
CA SER A 59 30.74 -4.11 10.96
C SER A 59 30.19 -5.35 10.29
N LYS A 60 30.66 -6.51 10.78
CA LYS A 60 30.30 -7.84 10.30
C LYS A 60 28.79 -7.97 10.41
N PHE A 61 28.10 -7.84 9.30
CA PHE A 61 26.67 -8.13 9.24
C PHE A 61 26.47 -9.63 9.23
N ILE A 62 25.37 -10.08 9.79
CA ILE A 62 24.90 -11.44 9.53
C ILE A 62 24.54 -11.55 8.04
N SER A 63 24.62 -12.75 7.49
CA SER A 63 24.21 -12.99 6.11
C SER A 63 22.68 -12.91 5.95
N LEU A 64 22.21 -12.70 4.72
CA LEU A 64 20.78 -12.76 4.40
C LEU A 64 20.17 -14.11 4.79
N GLU A 65 20.91 -15.21 4.53
CA GLU A 65 20.47 -16.56 4.89
C GLU A 65 20.36 -16.77 6.41
N GLU A 66 21.26 -16.17 7.20
CA GLU A 66 21.11 -16.15 8.65
C GLU A 66 19.90 -15.37 9.10
N ALA A 67 19.63 -14.20 8.49
CA ALA A 67 18.45 -13.40 8.79
C ALA A 67 17.15 -14.16 8.45
N LYS A 68 17.10 -14.85 7.30
CA LYS A 68 15.97 -15.73 6.94
C LYS A 68 15.76 -16.83 7.96
N LYS A 69 16.83 -17.54 8.37
CA LYS A 69 16.75 -18.59 9.39
C LYS A 69 16.22 -18.06 10.72
N ILE A 70 16.63 -16.86 11.12
CA ILE A 70 16.14 -16.21 12.34
C ILE A 70 14.63 -15.96 12.23
N ALA A 71 14.16 -15.37 11.10
CA ALA A 71 12.76 -15.10 10.86
C ALA A 71 11.90 -16.37 10.87
N LEU A 72 12.34 -17.42 10.15
CA LEU A 72 11.60 -18.67 10.07
C LEU A 72 11.54 -19.40 11.42
N LYS A 73 12.66 -19.40 12.16
CA LYS A 73 12.70 -19.99 13.50
C LYS A 73 11.74 -19.31 14.47
N ASP A 74 11.69 -17.97 14.45
CA ASP A 74 10.76 -17.20 15.28
C ASP A 74 9.31 -17.44 14.89
N ALA A 75 9.02 -17.47 13.58
CA ALA A 75 7.70 -17.79 13.02
C ALA A 75 7.29 -19.25 13.23
N LYS A 76 8.20 -20.12 13.71
CA LYS A 76 8.01 -21.57 13.87
C LYS A 76 7.67 -22.28 12.55
N LEU A 77 8.34 -21.86 11.49
CA LEU A 77 8.19 -22.40 10.14
C LEU A 77 9.44 -23.20 9.76
N ASP A 78 9.22 -24.23 8.94
CA ASP A 78 10.28 -25.11 8.46
C ASP A 78 10.16 -25.25 6.93
N GLU A 79 11.19 -24.81 6.20
CA GLU A 79 11.28 -24.88 4.74
C GLU A 79 11.25 -26.30 4.19
N LEU A 80 11.63 -27.30 4.99
CA LEU A 80 11.60 -28.71 4.58
C LEU A 80 10.18 -29.28 4.55
N THR A 81 9.29 -28.73 5.37
CA THR A 81 7.91 -29.23 5.53
C THR A 81 6.86 -28.30 4.94
N GLN A 82 7.21 -27.06 4.66
CA GLN A 82 6.28 -26.02 4.21
C GLN A 82 6.85 -25.23 3.02
N LYS A 83 6.02 -24.94 2.03
CA LYS A 83 6.40 -24.04 0.95
C LYS A 83 6.41 -22.61 1.45
N ILE A 84 7.58 -22.02 1.55
CA ILE A 84 7.81 -20.63 1.95
C ILE A 84 8.26 -19.85 0.72
N VAL A 85 7.66 -18.66 0.51
CA VAL A 85 8.01 -17.80 -0.61
C VAL A 85 8.34 -16.42 -0.05
N PHE A 86 9.60 -16.02 -0.19
CA PHE A 86 10.03 -14.67 0.14
C PHE A 86 9.66 -13.70 -0.99
N THR A 87 8.95 -12.62 -0.64
CA THR A 87 8.52 -11.56 -1.54
C THR A 87 9.34 -10.28 -1.37
N ARG A 88 10.04 -10.16 -0.23
CA ARG A 88 10.97 -9.07 0.05
C ARG A 88 12.18 -9.58 0.80
N GLU A 89 13.36 -9.22 0.32
CA GLU A 89 14.66 -9.55 0.88
C GLU A 89 15.57 -8.33 0.71
N GLU A 90 15.53 -7.40 1.64
CA GLU A 90 16.18 -6.10 1.51
C GLU A 90 17.08 -5.80 2.70
N LEU A 91 18.33 -5.39 2.47
CA LEU A 91 19.17 -4.77 3.47
C LEU A 91 18.96 -3.25 3.46
N SER A 92 18.15 -2.75 4.39
CA SER A 92 17.90 -1.34 4.59
C SER A 92 19.01 -0.70 5.43
N ARG A 93 19.61 0.37 4.92
CA ARG A 93 20.66 1.14 5.61
C ARG A 93 20.17 2.52 6.07
N ASN A 94 18.89 2.81 5.93
CA ASN A 94 18.32 4.09 6.27
C ASN A 94 18.37 4.37 7.77
N GLN A 95 18.78 5.60 8.16
CA GLN A 95 18.82 6.10 9.55
C GLN A 95 19.83 5.44 10.49
N GLY A 96 20.99 4.97 9.99
CA GLY A 96 22.15 4.62 10.83
C GLY A 96 22.12 3.26 11.50
N LYS A 97 21.02 2.50 11.42
CA LYS A 97 20.94 1.12 11.90
C LYS A 97 20.60 0.20 10.72
N PRO A 98 21.56 -0.51 10.15
CA PRO A 98 21.30 -1.45 9.06
C PRO A 98 20.43 -2.61 9.56
N CYS A 99 19.40 -2.95 8.81
CA CYS A 99 18.50 -4.05 9.13
C CYS A 99 18.05 -4.79 7.86
N TYR A 100 17.82 -6.07 7.96
CA TYR A 100 17.12 -6.85 6.95
C TYR A 100 15.62 -6.63 7.08
N LEU A 101 14.95 -6.37 5.95
CA LEU A 101 13.50 -6.34 5.80
C LEU A 101 13.11 -7.57 4.99
N LEU A 102 12.39 -8.49 5.64
CA LEU A 102 11.97 -9.74 5.05
C LEU A 102 10.44 -9.79 5.03
N GLU A 103 9.86 -10.07 3.86
CA GLU A 103 8.46 -10.46 3.72
C GLU A 103 8.40 -11.84 3.09
N PHE A 104 7.55 -12.70 3.62
CA PHE A 104 7.33 -14.02 3.09
C PHE A 104 5.94 -14.53 3.42
N TYR A 105 5.49 -15.52 2.67
CA TYR A 105 4.23 -16.19 2.95
C TYR A 105 4.36 -17.71 2.89
N THR A 106 3.46 -18.37 3.64
CA THR A 106 3.20 -19.80 3.55
C THR A 106 1.71 -20.05 3.61
N GLY A 107 1.15 -20.73 2.60
CA GLY A 107 -0.28 -20.82 2.41
C GLY A 107 -0.92 -19.43 2.30
N THR A 108 -1.86 -19.11 3.17
CA THR A 108 -2.54 -17.80 3.23
C THR A 108 -1.92 -16.83 4.24
N ASN A 109 -0.94 -17.28 5.00
CA ASN A 109 -0.30 -16.45 6.03
C ASN A 109 0.86 -15.67 5.45
N GLN A 110 0.89 -14.37 5.66
CA GLN A 110 1.97 -13.46 5.31
C GLN A 110 2.66 -12.98 6.57
N TYR A 111 3.98 -12.80 6.49
CA TYR A 111 4.84 -12.43 7.60
C TYR A 111 5.76 -11.28 7.20
N PHE A 112 6.08 -10.42 8.17
CA PHE A 112 7.08 -9.39 8.05
C PHE A 112 8.07 -9.45 9.20
N TYR A 113 9.35 -9.29 8.86
CA TYR A 113 10.45 -9.26 9.82
C TYR A 113 11.41 -8.13 9.53
N GLN A 114 11.80 -7.41 10.58
CA GLN A 114 12.89 -6.47 10.59
C GLN A 114 13.95 -6.98 11.56
N ILE A 115 15.14 -7.31 11.05
CA ILE A 115 16.22 -7.93 11.80
C ILE A 115 17.44 -7.04 11.73
N ASP A 116 18.01 -6.69 12.89
CA ASP A 116 19.26 -5.92 12.98
C ASP A 116 20.39 -6.68 12.26
N ALA A 117 20.99 -6.04 11.26
CA ALA A 117 21.97 -6.69 10.40
C ALA A 117 23.30 -6.99 11.10
N LYS A 118 23.57 -6.38 12.27
CA LYS A 118 24.79 -6.62 13.03
C LYS A 118 24.64 -7.72 14.07
N SER A 119 23.56 -7.65 14.83
CA SER A 119 23.33 -8.53 15.98
C SER A 119 22.44 -9.73 15.67
N GLY A 120 21.68 -9.71 14.59
CA GLY A 120 20.63 -10.68 14.31
C GLY A 120 19.40 -10.55 15.21
N SER A 121 19.32 -9.50 16.01
CA SER A 121 18.16 -9.29 16.88
C SER A 121 16.94 -8.89 16.08
N ILE A 122 15.80 -9.47 16.42
CA ILE A 122 14.52 -9.09 15.84
C ILE A 122 14.12 -7.72 16.39
N ILE A 123 13.95 -6.73 15.49
CA ILE A 123 13.53 -5.37 15.84
C ILE A 123 12.00 -5.28 15.82
N TYR A 124 11.39 -5.91 14.81
CA TYR A 124 9.96 -5.90 14.59
C TYR A 124 9.58 -7.14 13.78
N ALA A 125 8.53 -7.84 14.17
CA ALA A 125 8.16 -9.07 13.50
C ALA A 125 6.73 -9.50 13.78
N GLY A 126 6.20 -10.30 12.90
CA GLY A 126 4.97 -11.06 13.11
C GLY A 126 4.24 -11.44 11.83
N LYS A 127 3.14 -12.14 12.05
CA LYS A 127 2.17 -12.47 11.01
C LYS A 127 1.29 -11.25 10.73
N PHE A 128 0.98 -11.00 9.48
CA PHE A 128 0.01 -9.96 9.12
C PHE A 128 -1.39 -10.32 9.65
N ILE A 129 -2.06 -9.34 10.22
CA ILE A 129 -3.50 -9.42 10.45
C ILE A 129 -4.21 -9.43 9.08
N THR A 130 -5.41 -9.95 9.04
CA THR A 130 -6.23 -9.91 7.83
C THR A 130 -6.82 -8.52 7.59
N LEU A 131 -7.18 -8.21 6.35
CA LEU A 131 -7.92 -6.98 6.03
C LEU A 131 -9.21 -6.87 6.85
N SER A 132 -9.90 -7.98 7.09
CA SER A 132 -11.13 -8.03 7.90
C SER A 132 -10.87 -7.61 9.35
N GLU A 133 -9.76 -8.07 9.95
CA GLU A 133 -9.34 -7.66 11.29
C GLU A 133 -8.97 -6.18 11.33
N ALA A 134 -8.23 -5.69 10.34
CA ALA A 134 -7.88 -4.26 10.23
C ALA A 134 -9.13 -3.37 10.11
N LYS A 135 -10.10 -3.77 9.28
CA LYS A 135 -11.40 -3.07 9.16
C LYS A 135 -12.15 -3.06 10.49
N LYS A 136 -12.19 -4.20 11.19
CA LYS A 136 -12.82 -4.27 12.49
C LYS A 136 -12.19 -3.32 13.50
N ILE A 137 -10.87 -3.30 13.58
CA ILE A 137 -10.11 -2.38 14.46
C ILE A 137 -10.48 -0.92 14.16
N ALA A 138 -10.49 -0.54 12.87
CA ALA A 138 -10.82 0.83 12.47
C ALA A 138 -12.26 1.22 12.81
N LEU A 139 -13.22 0.32 12.60
CA LEU A 139 -14.63 0.55 12.91
C LEU A 139 -14.88 0.65 14.43
N ASP A 140 -14.27 -0.25 15.20
CA ASP A 140 -14.37 -0.26 16.66
C ASP A 140 -13.80 1.04 17.26
N ASP A 141 -12.62 1.49 16.78
CA ASP A 141 -11.98 2.74 17.22
C ASP A 141 -12.74 4.00 16.77
N ALA A 142 -13.38 3.98 15.59
CA ALA A 142 -14.25 5.06 15.12
C ALA A 142 -15.58 5.12 15.87
N GLY A 143 -15.97 4.05 16.57
CA GLY A 143 -17.28 3.92 17.21
C GLY A 143 -18.44 3.77 16.22
N CYS A 144 -18.15 3.35 14.97
CA CYS A 144 -19.15 3.17 13.93
C CYS A 144 -19.97 1.91 14.17
N LYS A 145 -21.27 2.09 14.43
CA LYS A 145 -22.24 1.01 14.54
C LYS A 145 -23.13 0.87 13.31
N ASP A 146 -23.18 1.91 12.52
CA ASP A 146 -24.02 1.99 11.33
C ASP A 146 -23.31 1.44 10.08
N LYS A 147 -24.08 1.28 9.01
CA LYS A 147 -23.55 0.83 7.73
C LYS A 147 -22.56 1.88 7.18
N VAL A 148 -21.31 1.47 7.02
CA VAL A 148 -20.26 2.29 6.41
C VAL A 148 -19.92 1.81 5.00
N SER A 149 -19.41 2.71 4.18
CA SER A 149 -18.88 2.40 2.86
C SER A 149 -17.37 2.60 2.86
N PHE A 150 -16.61 1.57 2.48
CA PHE A 150 -15.19 1.65 2.29
C PHE A 150 -14.87 2.12 0.86
N THR A 151 -14.03 3.13 0.72
CA THR A 151 -13.56 3.68 -0.56
C THR A 151 -12.10 3.37 -0.84
N GLU A 152 -11.32 3.03 0.19
CA GLU A 152 -9.93 2.59 0.07
C GLU A 152 -9.64 1.48 1.08
N GLU A 153 -9.02 0.40 0.58
CA GLU A 153 -8.65 -0.78 1.37
C GLU A 153 -7.33 -1.32 0.82
N THR A 154 -6.21 -0.74 1.23
CA THR A 154 -4.91 -1.05 0.63
C THR A 154 -3.90 -1.50 1.70
N LEU A 155 -3.21 -2.62 1.46
CA LEU A 155 -2.02 -3.00 2.22
C LEU A 155 -0.80 -2.31 1.62
N VAL A 156 -0.13 -1.50 2.40
CA VAL A 156 1.10 -0.80 2.04
C VAL A 156 2.27 -1.50 2.74
N SER A 157 3.17 -2.15 1.98
CA SER A 157 4.34 -2.84 2.52
C SER A 157 5.63 -2.48 1.79
N GLY A 158 5.58 -2.24 0.49
CA GLY A 158 6.75 -1.92 -0.32
C GLY A 158 7.44 -0.60 0.06
N GLY A 159 8.79 -0.62 0.17
CA GLY A 159 9.58 0.59 0.40
C GLY A 159 9.48 1.23 1.78
N ILE A 160 8.71 0.67 2.71
CA ILE A 160 8.48 1.16 4.06
C ILE A 160 9.00 0.20 5.13
N LYS A 161 9.32 0.74 6.33
CA LYS A 161 9.81 -0.07 7.46
C LYS A 161 8.73 -0.86 8.17
N THR A 162 7.53 -0.31 8.26
CA THR A 162 6.41 -0.89 8.99
C THR A 162 5.22 -0.98 8.06
N PRO A 163 4.80 -2.19 7.65
CA PRO A 163 3.65 -2.36 6.79
C PRO A 163 2.35 -1.96 7.51
N TYR A 164 1.41 -1.37 6.78
CA TYR A 164 0.13 -0.95 7.33
C TYR A 164 -1.01 -1.10 6.33
N TYR A 165 -2.23 -1.25 6.84
CA TYR A 165 -3.45 -1.07 6.06
C TYR A 165 -3.84 0.40 6.02
N GLN A 166 -3.99 0.94 4.82
CA GLN A 166 -4.63 2.22 4.56
C GLN A 166 -6.12 1.97 4.34
N LEU A 167 -6.97 2.53 5.20
CA LEU A 167 -8.42 2.36 5.13
C LEU A 167 -9.07 3.74 5.06
N VAL A 168 -9.97 3.93 4.10
CA VAL A 168 -10.84 5.11 4.03
C VAL A 168 -12.27 4.63 3.98
N PHE A 169 -13.09 5.08 4.91
CA PHE A 169 -14.51 4.74 4.96
C PHE A 169 -15.34 5.91 5.49
N ALA A 170 -16.61 5.90 5.17
CA ALA A 170 -17.53 6.93 5.59
C ALA A 170 -18.90 6.35 5.99
N ASP A 171 -19.56 7.01 6.92
CA ASP A 171 -21.00 6.96 7.11
C ASP A 171 -21.67 8.23 6.49
N ALA A 172 -22.93 8.47 6.83
CA ALA A 172 -23.67 9.63 6.31
C ALA A 172 -23.09 10.99 6.76
N LYS A 173 -22.32 11.05 7.83
CA LYS A 173 -21.88 12.29 8.48
C LYS A 173 -20.39 12.50 8.52
N THR A 174 -19.62 11.41 8.53
CA THR A 174 -18.18 11.46 8.78
C THR A 174 -17.42 10.53 7.85
N GLN A 175 -16.31 11.01 7.32
CA GLN A 175 -15.31 10.21 6.64
C GLN A 175 -14.10 10.04 7.55
N TRP A 176 -13.60 8.81 7.63
CA TRP A 176 -12.39 8.46 8.36
C TRP A 176 -11.30 7.96 7.43
N THR A 177 -10.07 8.30 7.79
CA THR A 177 -8.86 7.73 7.20
C THR A 177 -8.05 7.11 8.32
N TYR A 178 -7.74 5.83 8.19
CA TYR A 178 -6.96 5.07 9.13
C TYR A 178 -5.71 4.49 8.51
N ARG A 179 -4.64 4.44 9.31
CA ARG A 179 -3.52 3.54 9.10
C ARG A 179 -3.44 2.57 10.27
N ILE A 180 -3.59 1.29 9.97
CA ILE A 180 -3.53 0.21 10.95
C ILE A 180 -2.25 -0.57 10.69
N ASP A 181 -1.39 -0.72 11.72
CA ASP A 181 -0.21 -1.58 11.64
C ASP A 181 -0.61 -2.99 11.21
N ALA A 182 -0.04 -3.46 10.10
CA ALA A 182 -0.46 -4.73 9.50
C ALA A 182 -0.01 -5.96 10.29
N VAL A 183 0.90 -5.79 11.27
CA VAL A 183 1.41 -6.90 12.12
C VAL A 183 0.84 -6.80 13.52
N LEU A 184 0.94 -5.61 14.15
CA LEU A 184 0.54 -5.43 15.55
C LEU A 184 -0.97 -5.17 15.71
N GLY A 185 -1.68 -4.82 14.64
CA GLY A 185 -3.09 -4.47 14.69
C GLY A 185 -3.40 -3.22 15.51
N ILE A 186 -2.47 -2.27 15.59
CA ILE A 186 -2.66 -1.01 16.32
C ILE A 186 -2.94 0.13 15.35
N VAL A 187 -3.67 1.13 15.83
CA VAL A 187 -3.92 2.37 15.05
C VAL A 187 -2.66 3.22 15.06
N LEU A 188 -2.07 3.42 13.87
CA LEU A 188 -0.89 4.28 13.67
C LEU A 188 -1.31 5.73 13.40
N GLU A 189 -2.40 5.92 12.67
CA GLU A 189 -2.93 7.23 12.31
C GLU A 189 -4.45 7.16 12.17
N LYS A 190 -5.13 8.20 12.68
CA LYS A 190 -6.56 8.41 12.53
C LYS A 190 -6.81 9.86 12.11
N LYS A 191 -7.54 10.05 11.03
CA LYS A 191 -8.07 11.34 10.60
C LYS A 191 -9.58 11.21 10.40
N GLN A 192 -10.30 12.24 10.78
CA GLN A 192 -11.72 12.34 10.50
C GLN A 192 -12.03 13.68 9.83
N LYS A 193 -12.98 13.66 8.92
CA LYS A 193 -13.52 14.82 8.24
C LYS A 193 -15.03 14.70 8.24
N GLU A 194 -15.72 15.74 8.66
CA GLU A 194 -17.16 15.78 8.49
C GLU A 194 -17.48 15.74 6.99
N THR A 195 -18.25 14.75 6.60
CA THR A 195 -18.93 14.78 5.30
C THR A 195 -20.05 15.80 5.49
N VAL A 196 -19.81 17.01 4.99
CA VAL A 196 -20.91 17.94 4.79
C VAL A 196 -21.80 17.30 3.72
N THR A 197 -22.67 16.38 4.14
CA THR A 197 -23.93 16.25 3.44
C THR A 197 -24.59 17.59 3.67
N THR A 198 -24.46 18.48 2.71
CA THR A 198 -25.54 19.43 2.51
C THR A 198 -26.76 18.53 2.31
N GLU A 199 -27.48 18.19 3.40
CA GLU A 199 -28.90 17.95 3.31
C GLU A 199 -29.42 19.27 2.74
N ILE A 200 -29.48 19.33 1.42
CA ILE A 200 -30.23 20.36 0.75
C ILE A 200 -31.64 20.03 1.19
N ASP A 201 -32.17 20.86 2.06
CA ASP A 201 -33.52 20.73 2.56
C ASP A 201 -34.43 20.59 1.31
N THR A 202 -34.90 19.35 1.09
CA THR A 202 -35.73 19.03 -0.08
C THR A 202 -37.07 19.77 -0.01
N ALA A 203 -37.35 20.46 1.11
CA ALA A 203 -38.50 21.34 1.25
C ALA A 203 -38.46 22.54 0.30
N ASP A 204 -37.25 22.93 -0.17
CA ASP A 204 -37.10 24.07 -1.12
C ASP A 204 -37.14 23.66 -2.59
N PHE A 205 -37.23 22.36 -2.90
CA PHE A 205 -37.26 21.90 -4.28
C PHE A 205 -38.60 21.29 -4.65
N ILE A 206 -39.02 21.54 -5.87
CA ILE A 206 -40.18 20.84 -6.45
C ILE A 206 -39.89 19.35 -6.54
N SER A 207 -40.89 18.51 -6.39
CA SER A 207 -40.77 17.07 -6.57
C SER A 207 -40.47 16.73 -8.04
N LEU A 208 -39.94 15.52 -8.28
CA LEU A 208 -39.76 15.02 -9.65
C LEU A 208 -41.06 15.01 -10.44
N GLU A 209 -42.17 14.67 -9.82
CA GLU A 209 -43.48 14.67 -10.44
C GLU A 209 -43.97 16.10 -10.81
N GLU A 210 -43.68 17.08 -9.97
CA GLU A 210 -43.94 18.47 -10.29
C GLU A 210 -43.03 18.95 -11.42
N ALA A 211 -41.76 18.60 -11.43
CA ALA A 211 -40.83 18.92 -12.51
C ALA A 211 -41.31 18.33 -13.86
N LYS A 212 -41.76 17.07 -13.88
CA LYS A 212 -42.35 16.43 -15.05
C LYS A 212 -43.57 17.19 -15.56
N LYS A 213 -44.49 17.54 -14.67
CA LYS A 213 -45.69 18.31 -15.03
C LYS A 213 -45.34 19.67 -15.65
N ILE A 214 -44.32 20.35 -15.09
CA ILE A 214 -43.85 21.62 -15.64
C ILE A 214 -43.28 21.42 -17.05
N ALA A 215 -42.41 20.41 -17.22
CA ALA A 215 -41.78 20.12 -18.52
C ALA A 215 -42.83 19.76 -19.60
N LEU A 216 -43.79 18.91 -19.27
CA LEU A 216 -44.87 18.52 -20.20
C LEU A 216 -45.77 19.70 -20.56
N LYS A 217 -46.11 20.53 -19.58
CA LYS A 217 -46.91 21.73 -19.81
C LYS A 217 -46.20 22.72 -20.74
N ASP A 218 -44.89 22.92 -20.55
CA ASP A 218 -44.06 23.78 -21.40
C ASP A 218 -43.95 23.22 -22.83
N ALA A 219 -43.83 21.90 -22.96
CA ALA A 219 -43.84 21.21 -24.25
C ALA A 219 -45.21 21.12 -24.90
N GLY A 220 -46.29 21.57 -24.27
CA GLY A 220 -47.65 21.46 -24.78
C GLY A 220 -48.21 20.05 -24.85
N LEU A 221 -47.70 19.15 -24.01
CA LEU A 221 -48.06 17.73 -23.95
C LEU A 221 -48.95 17.45 -22.73
N ASP A 222 -49.86 16.48 -22.89
CA ASP A 222 -50.79 16.06 -21.83
C ASP A 222 -50.78 14.52 -21.70
N GLU A 223 -50.34 14.04 -20.55
CA GLU A 223 -50.28 12.59 -20.22
C GLU A 223 -51.65 11.90 -20.27
N ALA A 224 -52.76 12.66 -20.08
CA ALA A 224 -54.12 12.13 -20.15
C ALA A 224 -54.55 11.79 -21.59
N THR A 225 -53.94 12.44 -22.56
CA THR A 225 -54.30 12.29 -23.97
C THR A 225 -53.22 11.68 -24.85
N GLN A 226 -51.97 11.61 -24.35
CA GLN A 226 -50.79 11.13 -25.08
C GLN A 226 -49.98 10.17 -24.24
N LYS A 227 -49.45 9.13 -24.92
CA LYS A 227 -48.51 8.19 -24.25
C LYS A 227 -47.12 8.82 -24.25
N ILE A 228 -46.67 9.22 -23.07
CA ILE A 228 -45.35 9.82 -22.87
C ILE A 228 -44.45 8.85 -22.17
N VAL A 229 -43.21 8.72 -22.66
CA VAL A 229 -42.20 7.87 -22.09
C VAL A 229 -40.99 8.73 -21.70
N PHE A 230 -40.65 8.75 -20.42
CA PHE A 230 -39.44 9.40 -19.95
C PHE A 230 -38.26 8.45 -20.11
N THR A 231 -37.22 8.89 -20.80
CA THR A 231 -35.98 8.14 -21.06
C THR A 231 -34.85 8.56 -20.15
N ARG A 232 -34.93 9.75 -19.55
CA ARG A 232 -33.99 10.25 -18.55
C ARG A 232 -34.75 11.06 -17.50
N GLU A 233 -34.46 10.72 -16.26
CA GLU A 233 -34.98 11.36 -15.06
C GLU A 233 -33.85 11.50 -14.05
N GLU A 234 -33.16 12.64 -14.04
CA GLU A 234 -31.95 12.82 -13.22
C GLU A 234 -32.04 14.17 -12.48
N LEU A 235 -31.72 14.15 -11.18
CA LEU A 235 -31.48 15.36 -10.41
C LEU A 235 -29.98 15.71 -10.46
N ASN A 236 -29.62 16.70 -11.26
CA ASN A 236 -28.26 17.23 -11.36
C ASN A 236 -27.99 18.26 -10.26
N ARG A 237 -26.99 17.97 -9.43
CA ARG A 237 -26.57 18.80 -8.29
C ARG A 237 -25.22 19.49 -8.51
N ASN A 238 -24.57 19.28 -9.65
CA ASN A 238 -23.17 19.68 -9.87
C ASN A 238 -23.00 21.14 -10.38
N SER A 239 -24.06 21.83 -10.72
CA SER A 239 -24.03 23.16 -11.38
C SER A 239 -24.29 24.34 -10.47
N GLY A 240 -24.17 24.19 -9.15
CA GLY A 240 -24.41 25.28 -8.17
C GLY A 240 -25.90 25.64 -7.96
N LYS A 241 -26.78 25.33 -8.90
CA LYS A 241 -28.23 25.32 -8.75
C LYS A 241 -28.75 23.95 -9.14
N PRO A 242 -29.34 23.20 -8.21
CA PRO A 242 -29.92 21.91 -8.52
C PRO A 242 -31.02 22.02 -9.58
N CYS A 243 -31.00 21.12 -10.56
CA CYS A 243 -32.01 21.08 -11.63
C CYS A 243 -32.34 19.64 -12.02
N TYR A 244 -33.57 19.38 -12.40
CA TYR A 244 -33.97 18.13 -13.03
C TYR A 244 -33.58 18.14 -14.52
N ILE A 245 -33.01 17.06 -14.98
CA ILE A 245 -32.77 16.79 -16.40
C ILE A 245 -33.78 15.70 -16.80
N LEU A 246 -34.70 16.09 -17.70
CA LEU A 246 -35.78 15.23 -18.17
C LEU A 246 -35.69 15.09 -19.68
N GLU A 247 -35.67 13.86 -20.18
CA GLU A 247 -35.79 13.55 -21.60
C GLU A 247 -37.02 12.65 -21.79
N PHE A 248 -37.86 12.99 -22.75
CA PHE A 248 -39.10 12.26 -23.02
C PHE A 248 -39.51 12.36 -24.48
N TYR A 249 -40.35 11.44 -24.94
CA TYR A 249 -40.91 11.39 -26.29
C TYR A 249 -42.33 10.86 -26.25
#